data_9ea7eb3ed731f8e448b510a9b95fc667
#
_entry.id   9ea7eb3ed731f8e448b510a9b95fc667
#
_cell.length_a   1.000
_cell.length_b   1.000
_cell.length_c   1.000
_cell.angle_alpha   90.00
_cell.angle_beta   90.00
_cell.angle_gamma   90.00
#
_symmetry.space_group_name_H-M   'P 1'
#
loop_
_entity.id
_entity.type
_entity.pdbx_description
1 polymer ?
#
loop_
_entity_poly.entity_id
_entity_poly.type
_entity_poly.pdbx_seq_one_letter_code
_entity_poly.pdbx_strand_id
1 'polypeptide(L)'
;WRAEDGLMRFRPRIANDTATLLLLAVFIIVLLGIGSHSPGHIREHVDAISLVGALCLLGVYGRWLYSYLRTGRAAEVGGGRARLPMAFALVLLALSGVGAAFVSDWFVSALEPTIDQLNLTAAFAGIVIVAIAGNAVENVAGIVLAWKGQADLAISVVKNSIAQIAAMLFPALVLISFAFSNHLTFELEPLFAAALALTALAVWQVSGDGEASEFEGWALVATYVALATLTFFD
;
A
#
# COMPACT_ATOMS: atom_id res chain seq x y z
N TRP A 1 23.67 -2.40 -10.96
CA TRP A 1 22.93 -3.65 -11.04
C TRP A 1 23.91 -4.81 -10.97
N ARG A 2 23.78 -5.67 -9.94
CA ARG A 2 24.81 -6.70 -9.66
C ARG A 2 24.47 -8.10 -10.17
N ALA A 3 23.31 -8.32 -10.78
CA ALA A 3 23.01 -9.60 -11.39
C ALA A 3 23.80 -9.75 -12.68
N GLU A 4 24.50 -10.87 -12.86
CA GLU A 4 25.35 -11.13 -14.03
C GLU A 4 24.59 -11.11 -15.35
N ASP A 5 23.26 -11.36 -15.31
CA ASP A 5 22.35 -11.37 -16.46
C ASP A 5 21.35 -10.19 -16.48
N GLY A 6 21.50 -9.20 -15.56
CA GLY A 6 20.61 -8.05 -15.48
C GLY A 6 19.19 -8.34 -14.97
N LEU A 7 18.93 -9.54 -14.44
CA LEU A 7 17.65 -9.96 -13.91
C LEU A 7 17.71 -10.11 -12.39
N MET A 8 16.73 -9.54 -11.69
CA MET A 8 16.50 -9.80 -10.28
C MET A 8 15.47 -10.92 -10.15
N ARG A 9 15.87 -12.09 -9.60
CA ARG A 9 14.98 -13.24 -9.42
C ARG A 9 14.50 -13.35 -7.99
N PHE A 10 13.22 -13.63 -7.83
CA PHE A 10 12.55 -13.81 -6.54
C PHE A 10 11.41 -14.84 -6.64
N ARG A 11 10.94 -15.33 -5.49
CA ARG A 11 9.86 -16.33 -5.44
C ARG A 11 8.53 -15.73 -5.88
N PRO A 12 7.95 -16.16 -7.01
CA PRO A 12 6.73 -15.54 -7.58
C PRO A 12 5.50 -15.66 -6.68
N ARG A 13 5.44 -16.68 -5.81
CA ARG A 13 4.28 -16.92 -4.95
C ARG A 13 4.00 -15.79 -3.96
N ILE A 14 5.05 -15.19 -3.35
CA ILE A 14 4.87 -14.06 -2.43
C ILE A 14 4.34 -12.85 -3.21
N ALA A 15 4.91 -12.61 -4.38
CA ALA A 15 4.51 -11.53 -5.25
C ALA A 15 3.05 -11.67 -5.73
N ASN A 16 2.60 -12.88 -6.04
CA ASN A 16 1.24 -13.15 -6.53
C ASN A 16 0.19 -13.09 -5.43
N ASP A 17 0.46 -13.64 -4.23
CA ASP A 17 -0.49 -13.58 -3.11
C ASP A 17 -0.80 -12.12 -2.73
N THR A 18 0.23 -11.27 -2.63
CA THR A 18 0.06 -9.85 -2.31
C THR A 18 -0.54 -9.05 -3.45
N ALA A 19 -0.24 -9.40 -4.71
CA ALA A 19 -0.86 -8.79 -5.88
C ALA A 19 -2.37 -9.10 -5.93
N THR A 20 -2.79 -10.31 -5.55
CA THR A 20 -4.21 -10.67 -5.46
C THR A 20 -4.95 -9.79 -4.46
N LEU A 21 -4.37 -9.55 -3.27
CA LEU A 21 -4.96 -8.65 -2.27
C LEU A 21 -5.05 -7.20 -2.77
N LEU A 22 -4.00 -6.72 -3.43
CA LEU A 22 -3.98 -5.38 -4.02
C LEU A 22 -5.05 -5.24 -5.11
N LEU A 23 -5.11 -6.18 -6.05
CA LEU A 23 -6.09 -6.14 -7.14
C LEU A 23 -7.53 -6.21 -6.64
N LEU A 24 -7.81 -6.97 -5.57
CA LEU A 24 -9.13 -7.00 -4.95
C LEU A 24 -9.49 -5.63 -4.33
N ALA A 25 -8.55 -5.00 -3.63
CA ALA A 25 -8.77 -3.65 -3.07
C ALA A 25 -9.01 -2.63 -4.18
N VAL A 26 -8.17 -2.65 -5.21
CA VAL A 26 -8.30 -1.78 -6.39
C VAL A 26 -9.62 -2.01 -7.11
N PHE A 27 -10.06 -3.26 -7.27
CA PHE A 27 -11.36 -3.59 -7.87
C PHE A 27 -12.52 -2.90 -7.14
N ILE A 28 -12.54 -2.95 -5.80
CA ILE A 28 -13.57 -2.30 -4.99
C ILE A 28 -13.53 -0.78 -5.16
N ILE A 29 -12.34 -0.18 -5.11
CA ILE A 29 -12.14 1.27 -5.27
C ILE A 29 -12.60 1.73 -6.65
N VAL A 30 -12.20 1.02 -7.71
CA VAL A 30 -12.59 1.35 -9.10
C VAL A 30 -14.09 1.21 -9.31
N LEU A 31 -14.66 0.12 -8.78
CA LEU A 31 -16.11 -0.13 -8.91
C LEU A 31 -16.93 0.97 -8.22
N LEU A 32 -16.52 1.40 -7.04
CA LEU A 32 -17.16 2.50 -6.32
C LEU A 32 -16.90 3.85 -6.98
N GLY A 33 -15.67 4.14 -7.38
CA GLY A 33 -15.32 5.38 -8.05
C GLY A 33 -16.11 5.61 -9.35
N ILE A 34 -16.27 4.57 -10.16
CA ILE A 34 -17.11 4.64 -11.38
C ILE A 34 -18.60 4.67 -11.01
N GLY A 35 -19.03 3.84 -10.06
CA GLY A 35 -20.42 3.69 -9.69
C GLY A 35 -21.02 4.96 -9.06
N SER A 36 -20.29 5.64 -8.20
CA SER A 36 -20.73 6.86 -7.53
C SER A 36 -20.89 8.06 -8.48
N HIS A 37 -20.17 8.05 -9.61
CA HIS A 37 -20.24 9.08 -10.65
C HIS A 37 -21.23 8.70 -11.79
N SER A 38 -21.78 7.49 -11.76
CA SER A 38 -22.76 7.05 -12.76
C SER A 38 -24.18 7.43 -12.34
N PRO A 39 -25.10 7.70 -13.31
CA PRO A 39 -26.51 7.90 -12.99
C PRO A 39 -27.11 6.61 -12.41
N GLY A 40 -27.53 6.63 -11.15
CA GLY A 40 -28.14 5.48 -10.48
C GLY A 40 -28.14 5.61 -8.95
N HIS A 41 -28.67 4.59 -8.28
CA HIS A 41 -28.80 4.57 -6.81
C HIS A 41 -27.49 4.26 -6.05
N ILE A 42 -26.38 3.95 -6.74
CA ILE A 42 -25.10 3.59 -6.09
C ILE A 42 -24.61 4.72 -5.19
N ARG A 43 -24.75 5.97 -5.66
CA ARG A 43 -24.33 7.17 -4.91
C ARG A 43 -25.01 7.30 -3.55
N GLU A 44 -26.27 6.87 -3.45
CA GLU A 44 -27.04 6.91 -2.19
C GLU A 44 -26.59 5.83 -1.19
N HIS A 45 -25.84 4.83 -1.65
CA HIS A 45 -25.44 3.66 -0.87
C HIS A 45 -23.91 3.49 -0.76
N VAL A 46 -23.12 4.53 -1.08
CA VAL A 46 -21.64 4.47 -1.05
C VAL A 46 -21.13 4.02 0.32
N ASP A 47 -21.70 4.52 1.40
CA ASP A 47 -21.33 4.12 2.77
C ASP A 47 -21.56 2.63 3.00
N ALA A 48 -22.75 2.12 2.65
CA ALA A 48 -23.10 0.71 2.84
C ALA A 48 -22.22 -0.21 1.99
N ILE A 49 -21.93 0.18 0.75
CA ILE A 49 -21.07 -0.57 -0.16
C ILE A 49 -19.62 -0.54 0.34
N SER A 50 -19.15 0.60 0.85
CA SER A 50 -17.82 0.74 1.45
C SER A 50 -17.68 -0.11 2.70
N LEU A 51 -18.70 -0.17 3.55
CA LEU A 51 -18.73 -1.03 4.73
C LEU A 51 -18.60 -2.52 4.34
N VAL A 52 -19.41 -2.97 3.37
CA VAL A 52 -19.34 -4.36 2.87
C VAL A 52 -17.99 -4.64 2.22
N GLY A 53 -17.48 -3.72 1.40
CA GLY A 53 -16.17 -3.82 0.78
C GLY A 53 -15.04 -3.96 1.81
N ALA A 54 -15.07 -3.16 2.88
CA ALA A 54 -14.11 -3.22 3.98
C ALA A 54 -14.15 -4.58 4.70
N LEU A 55 -15.35 -5.08 5.00
CA LEU A 55 -15.51 -6.41 5.62
C LEU A 55 -14.99 -7.54 4.73
N CYS A 56 -15.27 -7.48 3.43
CA CYS A 56 -14.76 -8.45 2.46
C CYS A 56 -13.22 -8.44 2.40
N LEU A 57 -12.61 -7.26 2.31
CA LEU A 57 -11.15 -7.11 2.27
C LEU A 57 -10.49 -7.64 3.54
N LEU A 58 -10.99 -7.25 4.71
CA LEU A 58 -10.47 -7.72 5.99
C LEU A 58 -10.67 -9.23 6.16
N GLY A 59 -11.79 -9.79 5.68
CA GLY A 59 -12.03 -11.23 5.68
C GLY A 59 -11.02 -12.00 4.83
N VAL A 60 -10.76 -11.53 3.60
CA VAL A 60 -9.78 -12.15 2.70
C VAL A 60 -8.36 -11.98 3.25
N TYR A 61 -8.02 -10.78 3.74
CA TYR A 61 -6.72 -10.53 4.36
C TYR A 61 -6.51 -11.40 5.60
N GLY A 62 -7.50 -11.51 6.49
CA GLY A 62 -7.44 -12.36 7.67
C GLY A 62 -7.27 -13.85 7.31
N ARG A 63 -7.95 -14.32 6.27
CA ARG A 63 -7.78 -15.68 5.75
C ARG A 63 -6.39 -15.92 5.18
N TRP A 64 -5.85 -14.95 4.44
CA TRP A 64 -4.48 -14.98 3.92
C TRP A 64 -3.47 -15.00 5.07
N LEU A 65 -3.60 -14.08 6.03
CA LEU A 65 -2.72 -13.98 7.20
C LEU A 65 -2.71 -15.27 8.03
N TYR A 66 -3.88 -15.85 8.28
CA TYR A 66 -3.99 -17.14 8.97
C TYR A 66 -3.23 -18.26 8.23
N SER A 67 -3.39 -18.32 6.90
CA SER A 67 -2.67 -19.30 6.08
C SER A 67 -1.16 -19.06 6.11
N TYR A 68 -0.73 -17.80 6.07
CA TYR A 68 0.67 -17.39 6.12
C TYR A 68 1.34 -17.79 7.44
N LEU A 69 0.68 -17.52 8.56
CA LEU A 69 1.17 -17.88 9.90
C LEU A 69 1.20 -19.40 10.12
N ARG A 70 0.17 -20.11 9.67
CA ARG A 70 0.09 -21.57 9.84
C ARG A 70 1.10 -22.35 9.02
N THR A 71 1.50 -21.84 7.87
CA THR A 71 2.47 -22.50 6.97
C THR A 71 3.92 -22.34 7.42
N GLY A 72 4.20 -21.68 8.54
CA GLY A 72 5.55 -21.47 9.08
C GLY A 72 6.42 -20.50 8.26
N ARG A 73 5.86 -19.87 7.22
CA ARG A 73 6.59 -18.93 6.35
C ARG A 73 7.11 -17.70 7.09
N ALA A 74 6.42 -17.29 8.15
CA ALA A 74 6.92 -16.24 9.04
C ALA A 74 8.23 -16.64 9.74
N ALA A 75 8.47 -17.93 9.96
CA ALA A 75 9.68 -18.43 10.58
C ALA A 75 10.88 -18.49 9.62
N GLU A 76 10.66 -18.62 8.31
CA GLU A 76 11.73 -18.61 7.31
C GLU A 76 12.35 -17.22 7.13
N VAL A 77 11.60 -16.16 7.35
CA VAL A 77 12.05 -14.77 7.25
C VAL A 77 12.78 -14.31 8.52
N GLY A 78 12.45 -14.91 9.67
CA GLY A 78 12.96 -14.54 10.99
C GLY A 78 13.73 -15.66 11.70
N GLY A 79 14.70 -16.31 11.06
CA GLY A 79 15.46 -17.46 11.60
C GLY A 79 16.24 -17.25 12.90
N GLY A 80 15.83 -16.31 13.76
CA GLY A 80 16.39 -16.05 15.10
C GLY A 80 15.38 -16.35 16.20
N ARG A 81 15.84 -16.94 17.31
CA ARG A 81 15.08 -17.01 18.56
C ARG A 81 14.67 -15.59 18.99
N ALA A 82 13.40 -15.40 19.32
CA ALA A 82 12.92 -14.15 19.88
C ALA A 82 13.82 -13.73 21.07
N ARG A 83 14.51 -12.60 20.91
CA ARG A 83 15.44 -12.08 21.93
C ARG A 83 14.75 -11.26 23.00
N LEU A 84 13.52 -10.85 22.77
CA LEU A 84 12.73 -9.98 23.65
C LEU A 84 11.52 -10.73 24.21
N PRO A 85 11.20 -10.54 25.51
CA PRO A 85 9.94 -11.02 26.07
C PRO A 85 8.74 -10.41 25.35
N MET A 86 7.67 -11.18 25.15
CA MET A 86 6.45 -10.72 24.46
C MET A 86 5.88 -9.44 25.07
N ALA A 87 5.84 -9.35 26.39
CA ALA A 87 5.34 -8.17 27.10
C ALA A 87 6.16 -6.90 26.75
N PHE A 88 7.49 -7.02 26.71
CA PHE A 88 8.36 -5.90 26.31
C PHE A 88 8.16 -5.49 24.86
N ALA A 89 8.00 -6.46 23.94
CA ALA A 89 7.72 -6.19 22.53
C ALA A 89 6.38 -5.45 22.36
N LEU A 90 5.33 -5.84 23.11
CA LEU A 90 4.02 -5.17 23.07
C LEU A 90 4.08 -3.74 23.61
N VAL A 91 4.81 -3.52 24.73
CA VAL A 91 5.00 -2.16 25.27
C VAL A 91 5.74 -1.29 24.27
N LEU A 92 6.82 -1.80 23.67
CA LEU A 92 7.59 -1.06 22.66
C LEU A 92 6.72 -0.73 21.44
N LEU A 93 5.90 -1.68 20.99
CA LEU A 93 4.96 -1.46 19.89
C LEU A 93 3.93 -0.38 20.23
N ALA A 94 3.36 -0.41 21.42
CA ALA A 94 2.40 0.60 21.87
C ALA A 94 3.04 1.99 21.95
N LEU A 95 4.24 2.11 22.55
CA LEU A 95 4.98 3.36 22.61
C LEU A 95 5.34 3.90 21.23
N SER A 96 5.77 3.02 20.32
CA SER A 96 6.05 3.38 18.93
C SER A 96 4.80 3.86 18.20
N GLY A 97 3.65 3.23 18.43
CA GLY A 97 2.36 3.65 17.87
C GLY A 97 1.94 5.04 18.35
N VAL A 98 2.05 5.29 19.65
CA VAL A 98 1.79 6.63 20.22
C VAL A 98 2.75 7.66 19.65
N GLY A 99 4.05 7.35 19.60
CA GLY A 99 5.04 8.25 19.02
C GLY A 99 4.77 8.55 17.55
N ALA A 100 4.39 7.54 16.77
CA ALA A 100 4.01 7.71 15.36
C ALA A 100 2.78 8.61 15.19
N ALA A 101 1.77 8.52 16.08
CA ALA A 101 0.60 9.39 16.04
C ALA A 101 0.99 10.86 16.22
N PHE A 102 1.83 11.19 17.23
CA PHE A 102 2.31 12.56 17.42
C PHE A 102 3.14 13.07 16.25
N VAL A 103 4.05 12.25 15.71
CA VAL A 103 4.89 12.64 14.57
C VAL A 103 4.03 12.87 13.33
N SER A 104 3.00 12.03 13.10
CA SER A 104 2.07 12.19 11.99
C SER A 104 1.26 13.47 12.09
N ASP A 105 0.79 13.83 13.29
CA ASP A 105 0.05 15.07 13.54
C ASP A 105 0.92 16.30 13.25
N TRP A 106 2.15 16.33 13.76
CA TRP A 106 3.10 17.40 13.45
C TRP A 106 3.45 17.49 11.97
N PHE A 107 3.62 16.33 11.31
CA PHE A 107 3.92 16.29 9.88
C PHE A 107 2.77 16.88 9.06
N VAL A 108 1.52 16.48 9.34
CA VAL A 108 0.34 17.01 8.65
C VAL A 108 0.18 18.51 8.90
N SER A 109 0.30 18.96 10.16
CA SER A 109 0.22 20.37 10.53
C SER A 109 1.29 21.25 9.87
N ALA A 110 2.47 20.70 9.59
CA ALA A 110 3.52 21.39 8.86
C ALA A 110 3.31 21.34 7.34
N LEU A 111 2.68 20.29 6.84
CA LEU A 111 2.45 20.08 5.42
C LEU A 111 1.36 20.99 4.86
N GLU A 112 0.24 21.19 5.59
CA GLU A 112 -0.88 22.02 5.15
C GLU A 112 -0.44 23.44 4.71
N PRO A 113 0.26 24.24 5.55
CA PRO A 113 0.70 25.58 5.13
C PRO A 113 1.74 25.54 3.99
N THR A 114 2.48 24.44 3.87
CA THR A 114 3.46 24.26 2.79
C THR A 114 2.76 24.02 1.43
N ILE A 115 1.71 23.22 1.43
CA ILE A 115 0.85 22.99 0.26
C ILE A 115 0.31 24.32 -0.26
N ASP A 116 -0.26 25.13 0.65
CA ASP A 116 -0.84 26.43 0.32
C ASP A 116 0.20 27.43 -0.22
N GLN A 117 1.38 27.51 0.42
CA GLN A 117 2.44 28.42 0.02
C GLN A 117 3.06 28.07 -1.34
N LEU A 118 3.16 26.79 -1.64
CA LEU A 118 3.74 26.30 -2.90
C LEU A 118 2.70 26.09 -4.00
N ASN A 119 1.42 26.40 -3.73
CA ASN A 119 0.31 26.16 -4.66
C ASN A 119 0.28 24.69 -5.18
N LEU A 120 0.53 23.74 -4.29
CA LEU A 120 0.45 22.32 -4.62
C LEU A 120 -0.98 21.82 -4.48
N THR A 121 -1.33 20.80 -5.27
CA THR A 121 -2.60 20.11 -5.07
C THR A 121 -2.54 19.15 -3.87
N ALA A 122 -3.69 18.89 -3.23
CA ALA A 122 -3.76 17.90 -2.16
C ALA A 122 -3.44 16.48 -2.69
N ALA A 123 -3.80 16.18 -3.94
CA ALA A 123 -3.48 14.92 -4.60
C ALA A 123 -1.96 14.75 -4.77
N PHE A 124 -1.26 15.77 -5.25
CA PHE A 124 0.20 15.75 -5.38
C PHE A 124 0.87 15.57 -4.01
N ALA A 125 0.46 16.34 -3.01
CA ALA A 125 1.01 16.21 -1.67
C ALA A 125 0.82 14.79 -1.10
N GLY A 126 -0.36 14.19 -1.28
CA GLY A 126 -0.67 12.82 -0.83
C GLY A 126 0.15 11.77 -1.57
N ILE A 127 0.14 11.79 -2.90
CA ILE A 127 0.76 10.74 -3.74
C ILE A 127 2.28 10.84 -3.76
N VAL A 128 2.84 12.06 -3.65
CA VAL A 128 4.30 12.26 -3.73
C VAL A 128 4.90 12.44 -2.33
N ILE A 129 4.49 13.47 -1.61
CA ILE A 129 5.17 13.84 -0.34
C ILE A 129 4.84 12.83 0.76
N VAL A 130 3.54 12.62 1.02
CA VAL A 130 3.09 11.74 2.11
C VAL A 130 3.42 10.28 1.80
N ALA A 131 3.27 9.83 0.55
CA ALA A 131 3.57 8.46 0.18
C ALA A 131 5.07 8.13 0.30
N ILE A 132 5.96 9.04 -0.10
CA ILE A 132 7.41 8.85 0.05
C ILE A 132 7.80 8.88 1.52
N ALA A 133 7.32 9.87 2.28
CA ALA A 133 7.66 10.02 3.70
C ALA A 133 7.10 8.87 4.55
N GLY A 134 5.83 8.51 4.34
CA GLY A 134 5.14 7.48 5.10
C GLY A 134 5.70 6.07 4.87
N ASN A 135 6.26 5.79 3.69
CA ASN A 135 6.87 4.51 3.34
C ASN A 135 8.41 4.58 3.25
N ALA A 136 9.03 5.59 3.85
CA ALA A 136 10.48 5.81 3.73
C ALA A 136 11.30 4.61 4.23
N VAL A 137 10.87 3.98 5.32
CA VAL A 137 11.57 2.82 5.91
C VAL A 137 11.52 1.62 4.98
N GLU A 138 10.35 1.30 4.43
CA GLU A 138 10.14 0.20 3.49
C GLU A 138 10.88 0.45 2.19
N ASN A 139 10.84 1.67 1.68
CA ASN A 139 11.55 2.06 0.45
C ASN A 139 13.07 1.90 0.62
N VAL A 140 13.64 2.45 1.70
CA VAL A 140 15.08 2.32 1.99
C VAL A 140 15.46 0.86 2.25
N ALA A 141 14.68 0.13 3.02
CA ALA A 141 14.93 -1.29 3.29
C ALA A 141 14.89 -2.11 2.00
N GLY A 142 13.88 -1.90 1.15
CA GLY A 142 13.75 -2.56 -0.15
C GLY A 142 14.96 -2.32 -1.05
N ILE A 143 15.41 -1.07 -1.19
CA ILE A 143 16.58 -0.68 -1.98
C ILE A 143 17.85 -1.34 -1.41
N VAL A 144 18.08 -1.27 -0.11
CA VAL A 144 19.29 -1.83 0.54
C VAL A 144 19.31 -3.36 0.40
N LEU A 145 18.19 -4.04 0.57
CA LEU A 145 18.09 -5.48 0.41
C LEU A 145 18.32 -5.91 -1.04
N ALA A 146 17.72 -5.20 -2.00
CA ALA A 146 17.97 -5.44 -3.43
C ALA A 146 19.44 -5.22 -3.80
N TRP A 147 20.05 -4.16 -3.28
CA TRP A 147 21.49 -3.89 -3.47
C TRP A 147 22.40 -5.00 -2.91
N LYS A 148 21.98 -5.63 -1.81
CA LYS A 148 22.68 -6.77 -1.21
C LYS A 148 22.40 -8.11 -1.89
N GLY A 149 21.63 -8.13 -2.97
CA GLY A 149 21.23 -9.35 -3.69
C GLY A 149 20.18 -10.20 -2.96
N GLN A 150 19.51 -9.62 -1.95
CA GLN A 150 18.45 -10.29 -1.19
C GLN A 150 17.08 -9.99 -1.80
N ALA A 151 16.88 -10.40 -3.06
CA ALA A 151 15.71 -10.06 -3.86
C ALA A 151 14.37 -10.51 -3.21
N ASP A 152 14.31 -11.75 -2.69
CA ASP A 152 13.12 -12.26 -2.00
C ASP A 152 12.67 -11.38 -0.83
N LEU A 153 13.64 -10.92 -0.02
CA LEU A 153 13.38 -10.06 1.11
C LEU A 153 12.97 -8.64 0.67
N ALA A 154 13.64 -8.09 -0.35
CA ALA A 154 13.31 -6.78 -0.91
C ALA A 154 11.86 -6.74 -1.41
N ILE A 155 11.48 -7.70 -2.24
CA ILE A 155 10.12 -7.84 -2.77
C ILE A 155 9.11 -8.11 -1.65
N SER A 156 9.47 -8.94 -0.67
CA SER A 156 8.59 -9.24 0.47
C SER A 156 8.28 -7.99 1.31
N VAL A 157 9.29 -7.17 1.64
CA VAL A 157 9.11 -5.94 2.42
C VAL A 157 8.17 -4.98 1.70
N VAL A 158 8.45 -4.67 0.43
CA VAL A 158 7.66 -3.71 -0.35
C VAL A 158 6.24 -4.21 -0.59
N LYS A 159 6.08 -5.45 -1.06
CA LYS A 159 4.75 -5.98 -1.39
C LYS A 159 3.87 -6.27 -0.18
N ASN A 160 4.46 -6.73 0.93
CA ASN A 160 3.69 -6.91 2.16
C ASN A 160 3.19 -5.58 2.71
N SER A 161 4.00 -4.51 2.66
CA SER A 161 3.57 -3.16 3.04
C SER A 161 2.38 -2.69 2.21
N ILE A 162 2.44 -2.82 0.88
CA ILE A 162 1.34 -2.46 -0.02
C ILE A 162 0.07 -3.25 0.32
N ALA A 163 0.17 -4.58 0.50
CA ALA A 163 -0.97 -5.43 0.83
C ALA A 163 -1.57 -5.09 2.20
N GLN A 164 -0.74 -4.78 3.19
CA GLN A 164 -1.20 -4.35 4.51
C GLN A 164 -1.95 -3.02 4.45
N ILE A 165 -1.45 -2.04 3.70
CA ILE A 165 -2.12 -0.74 3.55
C ILE A 165 -3.45 -0.92 2.81
N ALA A 166 -3.44 -1.58 1.65
CA ALA A 166 -4.60 -1.67 0.78
C ALA A 166 -5.71 -2.61 1.31
N ALA A 167 -5.33 -3.77 1.88
CA ALA A 167 -6.29 -4.81 2.27
C ALA A 167 -6.55 -4.90 3.78
N MET A 168 -5.79 -4.17 4.62
CA MET A 168 -5.98 -4.17 6.07
C MET A 168 -6.14 -2.76 6.63
N LEU A 169 -5.15 -1.88 6.49
CA LEU A 169 -5.16 -0.58 7.15
C LEU A 169 -6.31 0.30 6.65
N PHE A 170 -6.42 0.51 5.36
CA PHE A 170 -7.46 1.36 4.78
C PHE A 170 -8.87 0.81 5.04
N PRO A 171 -9.17 -0.49 4.81
CA PRO A 171 -10.45 -1.07 5.21
C PRO A 171 -10.76 -0.96 6.70
N ALA A 172 -9.76 -1.12 7.58
CA ALA A 172 -9.94 -0.94 9.01
C ALA A 172 -10.29 0.51 9.36
N LEU A 173 -9.63 1.49 8.71
CA LEU A 173 -9.97 2.92 8.88
C LEU A 173 -11.37 3.23 8.40
N VAL A 174 -11.80 2.64 7.27
CA VAL A 174 -13.20 2.74 6.81
C VAL A 174 -14.15 2.26 7.90
N LEU A 175 -13.95 1.06 8.48
CA LEU A 175 -14.80 0.55 9.56
C LEU A 175 -14.78 1.45 10.81
N ILE A 176 -13.60 1.90 11.22
CA ILE A 176 -13.46 2.77 12.40
C ILE A 176 -14.17 4.12 12.17
N SER A 177 -14.15 4.65 10.95
CA SER A 177 -14.78 5.94 10.63
C SER A 177 -16.29 5.94 10.86
N PHE A 178 -16.95 4.78 10.81
CA PHE A 178 -18.39 4.66 11.14
C PHE A 178 -18.72 4.93 12.62
N ALA A 179 -17.72 4.98 13.49
CA ALA A 179 -17.89 5.44 14.87
C ALA A 179 -17.87 6.97 15.02
N PHE A 180 -17.60 7.69 13.93
CA PHE A 180 -17.50 9.15 13.88
C PHE A 180 -18.56 9.74 12.94
N SER A 181 -18.70 11.06 12.94
CA SER A 181 -19.69 11.76 12.09
C SER A 181 -19.31 11.79 10.61
N ASN A 182 -18.03 11.70 10.29
CA ASN A 182 -17.51 11.70 8.92
C ASN A 182 -17.05 10.31 8.55
N HIS A 183 -17.72 9.69 7.58
CA HIS A 183 -17.38 8.34 7.12
C HIS A 183 -16.31 8.40 6.05
N LEU A 184 -15.32 7.54 6.16
CA LEU A 184 -14.40 7.24 5.06
C LEU A 184 -15.03 6.22 4.14
N THR A 185 -14.90 6.42 2.85
CA THR A 185 -15.42 5.52 1.82
C THR A 185 -14.31 5.09 0.86
N PHE A 186 -14.58 4.06 0.05
CA PHE A 186 -13.70 3.68 -1.06
C PHE A 186 -13.95 4.52 -2.31
N GLU A 187 -14.78 5.55 -2.21
CA GLU A 187 -15.02 6.45 -3.33
C GLU A 187 -13.73 7.21 -3.66
N LEU A 188 -13.31 7.10 -4.91
CA LEU A 188 -12.17 7.80 -5.46
C LEU A 188 -12.59 8.41 -6.80
N GLU A 189 -12.11 9.59 -7.09
CA GLU A 189 -12.37 10.23 -8.36
C GLU A 189 -11.97 9.31 -9.53
N PRO A 190 -12.79 9.22 -10.61
CA PRO A 190 -12.57 8.24 -11.68
C PRO A 190 -11.18 8.27 -12.31
N LEU A 191 -10.57 9.46 -12.41
CA LEU A 191 -9.21 9.61 -12.93
C LEU A 191 -8.19 8.89 -12.05
N PHE A 192 -8.24 9.12 -10.74
CA PHE A 192 -7.32 8.48 -9.78
C PHE A 192 -7.63 6.99 -9.59
N ALA A 193 -8.91 6.60 -9.67
CA ALA A 193 -9.31 5.19 -9.66
C ALA A 193 -8.72 4.45 -10.87
N ALA A 194 -8.78 5.04 -12.07
CA ALA A 194 -8.18 4.48 -13.28
C ALA A 194 -6.64 4.44 -13.18
N ALA A 195 -6.01 5.50 -12.71
CA ALA A 195 -4.56 5.56 -12.50
C ALA A 195 -4.09 4.47 -11.52
N LEU A 196 -4.81 4.29 -10.40
CA LEU A 196 -4.55 3.23 -9.42
C LEU A 196 -4.67 1.84 -10.04
N ALA A 197 -5.72 1.59 -10.85
CA ALA A 197 -5.94 0.31 -11.53
C ALA A 197 -4.80 0.00 -12.50
N LEU A 198 -4.42 0.96 -13.34
CA LEU A 198 -3.34 0.79 -14.30
C LEU A 198 -1.99 0.55 -13.61
N THR A 199 -1.72 1.28 -12.51
CA THR A 199 -0.51 1.08 -11.71
C THR A 199 -0.47 -0.30 -11.07
N ALA A 200 -1.58 -0.78 -10.51
CA ALA A 200 -1.67 -2.10 -9.92
C ALA A 200 -1.46 -3.21 -10.96
N LEU A 201 -2.00 -3.05 -12.16
CA LEU A 201 -1.79 -3.97 -13.28
C LEU A 201 -0.33 -3.95 -13.75
N ALA A 202 0.30 -2.78 -13.87
CA ALA A 202 1.72 -2.66 -14.23
C ALA A 202 2.62 -3.35 -13.21
N VAL A 203 2.38 -3.11 -11.91
CA VAL A 203 3.13 -3.77 -10.83
C VAL A 203 2.91 -5.29 -10.83
N TRP A 204 1.69 -5.74 -11.09
CA TRP A 204 1.40 -7.17 -11.22
C TRP A 204 2.11 -7.79 -12.42
N GLN A 205 2.07 -7.14 -13.59
CA GLN A 205 2.76 -7.59 -14.82
C GLN A 205 4.26 -7.76 -14.59
N VAL A 206 4.91 -6.75 -14.00
CA VAL A 206 6.37 -6.74 -13.75
C VAL A 206 6.81 -7.78 -12.72
N SER A 207 5.93 -8.13 -11.78
CA SER A 207 6.34 -8.99 -10.66
C SER A 207 5.69 -10.37 -10.67
N GLY A 208 4.87 -10.67 -11.68
CA GLY A 208 4.07 -11.89 -11.71
C GLY A 208 4.84 -13.16 -12.05
N ASP A 209 5.89 -13.06 -12.83
CA ASP A 209 6.74 -14.18 -13.26
C ASP A 209 7.86 -14.55 -12.26
N GLY A 210 8.14 -13.68 -11.29
CA GLY A 210 9.21 -13.88 -10.31
C GLY A 210 10.57 -13.37 -10.76
N GLU A 211 10.60 -12.62 -11.84
CA GLU A 211 11.79 -11.94 -12.36
C GLU A 211 11.50 -10.44 -12.50
N ALA A 212 12.50 -9.60 -12.43
CA ALA A 212 12.41 -8.19 -12.74
C ALA A 212 13.67 -7.72 -13.45
N SER A 213 13.50 -7.14 -14.62
CA SER A 213 14.55 -6.58 -15.43
C SER A 213 14.82 -5.11 -15.10
N GLU A 214 15.97 -4.59 -15.51
CA GLU A 214 16.27 -3.16 -15.42
C GLU A 214 15.26 -2.32 -16.20
N PHE A 215 14.86 -2.79 -17.38
CA PHE A 215 13.87 -2.12 -18.22
C PHE A 215 12.51 -1.95 -17.51
N GLU A 216 12.03 -3.00 -16.84
CA GLU A 216 10.79 -2.97 -16.08
C GLU A 216 10.89 -2.02 -14.87
N GLY A 217 12.06 -1.98 -14.22
CA GLY A 217 12.34 -1.01 -13.17
C GLY A 217 12.20 0.45 -13.68
N TRP A 218 12.80 0.76 -14.82
CA TRP A 218 12.66 2.07 -15.46
C TRP A 218 11.22 2.37 -15.87
N ALA A 219 10.48 1.40 -16.36
CA ALA A 219 9.07 1.55 -16.71
C ALA A 219 8.21 1.93 -15.48
N LEU A 220 8.45 1.31 -14.32
CA LEU A 220 7.77 1.67 -13.06
C LEU A 220 8.13 3.08 -12.59
N VAL A 221 9.40 3.47 -12.68
CA VAL A 221 9.83 4.85 -12.36
C VAL A 221 9.15 5.86 -13.29
N ALA A 222 9.11 5.58 -14.60
CA ALA A 222 8.43 6.44 -15.56
C ALA A 222 6.93 6.56 -15.27
N THR A 223 6.27 5.45 -14.90
CA THR A 223 4.86 5.45 -14.48
C THR A 223 4.65 6.36 -13.27
N TYR A 224 5.52 6.25 -12.25
CA TYR A 224 5.43 7.10 -11.07
C TYR A 224 5.63 8.58 -11.38
N VAL A 225 6.61 8.92 -12.23
CA VAL A 225 6.85 10.31 -12.68
C VAL A 225 5.64 10.86 -13.45
N ALA A 226 5.01 10.04 -14.31
CA ALA A 226 3.80 10.44 -15.03
C ALA A 226 2.63 10.71 -14.07
N LEU A 227 2.43 9.86 -13.05
CA LEU A 227 1.43 10.07 -12.00
C LEU A 227 1.69 11.34 -11.20
N ALA A 228 2.93 11.56 -10.76
CA ALA A 228 3.31 12.75 -10.02
C ALA A 228 3.09 14.03 -10.85
N THR A 229 3.38 13.97 -12.15
CA THR A 229 3.13 15.08 -13.07
C THR A 229 1.63 15.34 -13.23
N LEU A 230 0.82 14.28 -13.40
CA LEU A 230 -0.62 14.40 -13.51
C LEU A 230 -1.21 15.08 -12.27
N THR A 231 -0.85 14.62 -11.07
CA THR A 231 -1.36 15.17 -9.82
C THR A 231 -0.83 16.57 -9.48
N PHE A 232 0.28 16.97 -10.08
CA PHE A 232 0.82 18.34 -9.93
C PHE A 232 0.02 19.38 -10.71
N PHE A 233 -0.58 18.99 -11.85
CA PHE A 233 -1.37 19.88 -12.71
C PHE A 233 -2.90 19.71 -12.52
N ASP A 234 -3.34 18.84 -11.64
CA ASP A 234 -4.75 18.68 -11.29
C ASP A 234 -5.25 19.86 -10.44
#